data_e5c8ea5467456c836dc37b7c2e1c2e49
#
_entry.id   e5c8ea5467456c836dc37b7c2e1c2e49
#
_cell.length_a   1.000
_cell.length_b   1.000
_cell.length_c   1.000
_cell.angle_alpha   90.00
_cell.angle_beta   90.00
_cell.angle_gamma   90.00
#
_symmetry.space_group_name_H-M   'P 1'
#
loop_
_entity.id
_entity.type
_entity.pdbx_description
1 polymer ?
#
loop_
_entity_poly.entity_id
_entity_poly.type
_entity_poly.pdbx_seq_one_letter_code
_entity_poly.pdbx_strand_id
1 'polypeptide(L)'
;MNGGRDLRTQLTCLLAPTGVGKSHAARWIGKCASQIDGLNVLHFQLEGSEDEVVDAYAASLVSCNSYRYSTGTLKDRELERMIQEIKAMSGTLKVKSFPKFANQVSTIDIKNGIAEYKKIYGISPDVVIIDSMDLLTDSSGRRWSENGERHKRVAVANDLKDLAGDENVWMVVTYQATIENREWLNDEQNVLTEYN
;
A
#
# COMPACT_ATOMS: atom_id res chain seq x y z
N MET A 1 -3.62 16.65 -22.27
CA MET A 1 -2.92 15.36 -22.15
C MET A 1 -1.82 15.57 -21.13
N ASN A 2 -2.03 15.11 -19.90
CA ASN A 2 -0.99 15.20 -18.88
C ASN A 2 0.06 14.15 -19.20
N GLY A 3 1.29 14.56 -19.49
CA GLY A 3 2.41 13.70 -19.82
C GLY A 3 2.96 12.87 -18.64
N GLY A 4 2.08 12.38 -17.79
CA GLY A 4 2.41 11.44 -16.71
C GLY A 4 2.75 10.07 -17.28
N ARG A 5 3.80 9.43 -16.74
CA ARG A 5 4.16 8.05 -17.09
C ARG A 5 3.02 7.13 -16.65
N ASP A 6 2.54 6.25 -17.52
CA ASP A 6 1.62 5.18 -17.14
C ASP A 6 2.39 4.19 -16.26
N LEU A 7 1.97 4.07 -14.99
CA LEU A 7 2.59 3.19 -13.99
C LEU A 7 1.90 1.83 -13.89
N ARG A 8 0.82 1.58 -14.66
CA ARG A 8 0.18 0.27 -14.69
C ARG A 8 1.18 -0.80 -15.09
N THR A 9 0.99 -2.00 -14.58
CA THR A 9 1.93 -3.13 -14.70
C THR A 9 3.27 -2.94 -13.98
N GLN A 10 3.45 -1.85 -13.22
CA GLN A 10 4.67 -1.62 -12.44
C GLN A 10 4.50 -2.07 -10.99
N LEU A 11 5.59 -2.62 -10.43
CA LEU A 11 5.75 -2.84 -9.00
C LEU A 11 6.70 -1.78 -8.44
N THR A 12 6.22 -0.97 -7.51
CA THR A 12 7.01 0.04 -6.80
C THR A 12 7.19 -0.40 -5.35
N CYS A 13 8.42 -0.45 -4.87
CA CYS A 13 8.72 -0.81 -3.49
C CYS A 13 9.19 0.42 -2.69
N LEU A 14 8.51 0.71 -1.58
CA LEU A 14 8.90 1.70 -0.58
C LEU A 14 9.75 1.02 0.48
N LEU A 15 11.05 1.10 0.33
CA LEU A 15 12.02 0.48 1.22
C LEU A 15 12.54 1.49 2.25
N ALA A 16 12.35 1.22 3.54
CA ALA A 16 12.93 2.01 4.62
C ALA A 16 12.91 1.24 5.95
N PRO A 17 13.71 1.64 6.96
CA PRO A 17 13.64 1.09 8.31
C PRO A 17 12.28 1.32 8.96
N THR A 18 12.04 0.63 10.09
CA THR A 18 10.82 0.84 10.91
C THR A 18 10.76 2.28 11.43
N GLY A 19 9.55 2.84 11.50
CA GLY A 19 9.30 4.16 12.08
C GLY A 19 9.61 5.36 11.17
N VAL A 20 10.09 5.15 9.94
CA VAL A 20 10.48 6.22 9.00
C VAL A 20 9.28 6.76 8.19
N GLY A 21 8.11 6.13 8.29
CA GLY A 21 6.90 6.61 7.65
C GLY A 21 6.52 5.94 6.33
N LYS A 22 6.98 4.69 6.06
CA LYS A 22 6.59 3.93 4.86
C LYS A 22 5.07 3.86 4.65
N SER A 23 4.34 3.44 5.70
CA SER A 23 2.88 3.36 5.69
C SER A 23 2.21 4.72 5.46
N HIS A 24 2.82 5.81 5.96
CA HIS A 24 2.36 7.17 5.65
C HIS A 24 2.55 7.51 4.19
N ALA A 25 3.71 7.18 3.62
CA ALA A 25 3.99 7.41 2.20
C ALA A 25 3.05 6.59 1.30
N ALA A 26 2.81 5.31 1.63
CA ALA A 26 1.87 4.46 0.91
C ALA A 26 0.44 5.02 0.95
N ARG A 27 -0.05 5.44 2.12
CA ARG A 27 -1.35 6.10 2.25
C ARG A 27 -1.41 7.45 1.51
N TRP A 28 -0.33 8.23 1.53
CA TRP A 28 -0.27 9.46 0.75
C TRP A 28 -0.43 9.20 -0.76
N ILE A 29 0.27 8.19 -1.28
CA ILE A 29 0.11 7.76 -2.68
C ILE A 29 -1.34 7.37 -2.96
N GLY A 30 -1.96 6.53 -2.12
CA GLY A 30 -3.34 6.10 -2.29
C GLY A 30 -4.34 7.25 -2.26
N LYS A 31 -4.14 8.21 -1.36
CA LYS A 31 -4.94 9.44 -1.29
C LYS A 31 -4.82 10.26 -2.57
N CYS A 32 -3.58 10.56 -3.00
CA CYS A 32 -3.37 11.35 -4.22
C CYS A 32 -3.96 10.66 -5.45
N ALA A 33 -3.73 9.36 -5.60
CA ALA A 33 -4.27 8.58 -6.70
C ALA A 33 -5.81 8.64 -6.75
N SER A 34 -6.49 8.48 -5.61
CA SER A 34 -7.95 8.47 -5.57
C SER A 34 -8.57 9.86 -5.63
N GLN A 35 -8.00 10.85 -4.91
CA GLN A 35 -8.57 12.19 -4.78
C GLN A 35 -8.20 13.11 -5.94
N ILE A 36 -6.96 13.07 -6.40
CA ILE A 36 -6.43 14.00 -7.41
C ILE A 36 -6.54 13.40 -8.80
N ASP A 37 -6.09 12.14 -8.96
CA ASP A 37 -6.01 11.49 -10.28
C ASP A 37 -7.29 10.72 -10.63
N GLY A 38 -8.22 10.56 -9.69
CA GLY A 38 -9.49 9.87 -9.91
C GLY A 38 -9.37 8.37 -10.11
N LEU A 39 -8.28 7.77 -9.63
CA LEU A 39 -8.00 6.35 -9.78
C LEU A 39 -8.70 5.52 -8.69
N ASN A 40 -8.98 4.25 -9.01
CA ASN A 40 -9.55 3.29 -8.08
C ASN A 40 -8.42 2.62 -7.29
N VAL A 41 -8.39 2.84 -5.99
CA VAL A 41 -7.35 2.34 -5.08
C VAL A 41 -7.89 1.22 -4.20
N LEU A 42 -7.17 0.09 -4.19
CA LEU A 42 -7.36 -1.00 -3.23
C LEU A 42 -6.13 -1.13 -2.35
N HIS A 43 -6.29 -0.89 -1.04
CA HIS A 43 -5.21 -0.96 -0.06
C HIS A 43 -5.37 -2.21 0.81
N PHE A 44 -4.43 -3.14 0.69
CA PHE A 44 -4.30 -4.30 1.57
C PHE A 44 -3.45 -3.96 2.78
N GLN A 45 -4.05 -4.00 3.96
CA GLN A 45 -3.37 -3.82 5.24
C GLN A 45 -3.09 -5.19 5.85
N LEU A 46 -1.80 -5.52 6.01
CA LEU A 46 -1.35 -6.78 6.58
C LEU A 46 -0.90 -6.61 8.05
N GLU A 47 -0.59 -5.40 8.45
CA GLU A 47 -0.16 -5.02 9.81
C GLU A 47 -1.19 -4.07 10.43
N GLY A 48 -1.87 -4.47 11.50
CA GLY A 48 -2.87 -3.62 12.15
C GLY A 48 -4.31 -3.83 11.63
N SER A 49 -5.19 -2.91 11.97
CA SER A 49 -6.61 -3.00 11.64
C SER A 49 -6.99 -2.15 10.42
N GLU A 50 -8.08 -2.55 9.76
CA GLU A 50 -8.70 -1.77 8.69
C GLU A 50 -9.14 -0.38 9.17
N ASP A 51 -9.74 -0.32 10.37
CA ASP A 51 -10.24 0.92 10.97
C ASP A 51 -9.12 1.95 11.17
N GLU A 52 -7.93 1.53 11.65
CA GLU A 52 -6.79 2.43 11.82
C GLU A 52 -6.34 3.06 10.48
N VAL A 53 -6.39 2.30 9.41
CA VAL A 53 -6.00 2.79 8.07
C VAL A 53 -7.08 3.70 7.51
N VAL A 54 -8.37 3.34 7.67
CA VAL A 54 -9.50 4.18 7.26
C VAL A 54 -9.49 5.50 8.02
N ASP A 55 -9.29 5.48 9.34
CA ASP A 55 -9.17 6.68 10.19
C ASP A 55 -8.01 7.59 9.73
N ALA A 56 -6.87 6.98 9.38
CA ALA A 56 -5.72 7.72 8.89
C ALA A 56 -5.99 8.37 7.51
N TYR A 57 -6.68 7.69 6.61
CA TYR A 57 -7.12 8.27 5.34
C TYR A 57 -8.12 9.41 5.56
N ALA A 58 -9.17 9.18 6.37
CA ALA A 58 -10.18 10.18 6.67
C ALA A 58 -9.57 11.45 7.30
N ALA A 59 -8.71 11.27 8.30
CA ALA A 59 -8.00 12.38 8.94
C ALA A 59 -7.12 13.18 7.95
N SER A 60 -6.51 12.49 6.99
CA SER A 60 -5.68 13.13 5.98
C SER A 60 -6.46 14.03 5.02
N LEU A 61 -7.75 13.77 4.80
CA LEU A 61 -8.60 14.60 3.92
C LEU A 61 -8.78 16.01 4.49
N VAL A 62 -8.83 16.15 5.82
CA VAL A 62 -9.00 17.44 6.50
C VAL A 62 -7.75 17.94 7.18
N SER A 63 -6.61 17.27 6.95
CA SER A 63 -5.31 17.62 7.54
C SER A 63 -5.36 17.69 9.08
N CYS A 64 -6.09 16.76 9.71
CA CYS A 64 -6.16 16.63 11.16
C CYS A 64 -5.41 15.38 11.65
N ASN A 65 -5.22 15.29 12.97
CA ASN A 65 -4.68 14.08 13.58
C ASN A 65 -5.74 12.95 13.56
N SER A 66 -5.34 11.72 13.18
CA SER A 66 -6.23 10.55 13.14
C SER A 66 -6.90 10.24 14.48
N TYR A 67 -6.22 10.49 15.60
CA TYR A 67 -6.79 10.39 16.94
C TYR A 67 -8.04 11.26 17.14
N ARG A 68 -8.06 12.48 16.58
CA ARG A 68 -9.25 13.36 16.66
C ARG A 68 -10.41 12.83 15.85
N TYR A 69 -10.13 12.16 14.75
CA TYR A 69 -11.14 11.50 13.94
C TYR A 69 -11.73 10.29 14.69
N SER A 70 -10.89 9.35 15.13
CA SER A 70 -11.30 8.13 15.82
C SER A 70 -12.04 8.37 17.14
N THR A 71 -11.71 9.48 17.85
CA THR A 71 -12.39 9.88 19.10
C THR A 71 -13.62 10.76 18.89
N GLY A 72 -14.00 11.06 17.64
CA GLY A 72 -15.14 11.93 17.35
C GLY A 72 -15.00 13.37 17.81
N THR A 73 -13.75 13.86 18.00
CA THR A 73 -13.48 15.21 18.47
C THR A 73 -13.21 16.23 17.36
N LEU A 74 -13.64 15.91 16.13
CA LEU A 74 -13.62 16.84 15.01
C LEU A 74 -14.63 17.96 15.26
N LYS A 75 -14.28 19.19 14.82
CA LYS A 75 -15.23 20.30 14.79
C LYS A 75 -16.18 20.14 13.61
N ASP A 76 -17.41 20.66 13.74
CA ASP A 76 -18.41 20.57 12.67
C ASP A 76 -17.86 21.00 11.30
N ARG A 77 -17.11 22.09 11.25
CA ARG A 77 -16.48 22.58 10.02
C ARG A 77 -15.47 21.59 9.41
N GLU A 78 -14.75 20.85 10.23
CA GLU A 78 -13.80 19.82 9.75
C GLU A 78 -14.57 18.62 9.19
N LEU A 79 -15.67 18.25 9.83
CA LEU A 79 -16.57 17.19 9.39
C LEU A 79 -17.25 17.55 8.06
N GLU A 80 -17.79 18.77 7.95
CA GLU A 80 -18.38 19.27 6.69
C GLU A 80 -17.36 19.26 5.55
N ARG A 81 -16.15 19.73 5.81
CA ARG A 81 -15.06 19.71 4.82
C ARG A 81 -14.73 18.28 4.39
N MET A 82 -14.62 17.34 5.32
CA MET A 82 -14.36 15.92 5.01
C MET A 82 -15.44 15.34 4.11
N ILE A 83 -16.72 15.61 4.41
CA ILE A 83 -17.85 15.16 3.58
C ILE A 83 -17.75 15.75 2.17
N GLN A 84 -17.37 17.03 2.04
CA GLN A 84 -17.17 17.67 0.74
C GLN A 84 -16.03 17.03 -0.04
N GLU A 85 -14.89 16.78 0.60
CA GLU A 85 -13.72 16.14 -0.04
C GLU A 85 -14.07 14.71 -0.51
N ILE A 86 -14.77 13.93 0.31
CA ILE A 86 -15.23 12.58 -0.07
C ILE A 86 -16.19 12.63 -1.26
N LYS A 87 -17.14 13.57 -1.27
CA LYS A 87 -18.09 13.72 -2.38
C LYS A 87 -17.44 14.21 -3.66
N ALA A 88 -16.34 14.94 -3.56
CA ALA A 88 -15.58 15.47 -4.69
C ALA A 88 -14.62 14.44 -5.30
N MET A 89 -14.35 13.33 -4.59
CA MET A 89 -13.49 12.26 -5.12
C MET A 89 -14.12 11.63 -6.36
N SER A 90 -13.38 11.60 -7.45
CA SER A 90 -13.77 10.90 -8.69
C SER A 90 -13.31 9.44 -8.71
N GLY A 91 -12.28 9.10 -7.98
CA GLY A 91 -11.81 7.73 -7.76
C GLY A 91 -12.41 7.08 -6.52
N THR A 92 -12.09 5.82 -6.31
CA THR A 92 -12.47 5.08 -5.10
C THR A 92 -11.24 4.75 -4.26
N LEU A 93 -11.43 4.65 -2.95
CA LEU A 93 -10.40 4.16 -2.05
C LEU A 93 -11.04 3.14 -1.12
N LYS A 94 -10.57 1.90 -1.19
CA LYS A 94 -11.03 0.80 -0.35
C LYS A 94 -9.85 0.19 0.38
N VAL A 95 -10.07 -0.10 1.66
CA VAL A 95 -9.10 -0.80 2.50
C VAL A 95 -9.63 -2.21 2.74
N LYS A 96 -8.74 -3.17 2.77
CA LYS A 96 -9.03 -4.55 3.16
C LYS A 96 -7.91 -5.02 4.07
N SER A 97 -8.26 -5.39 5.30
CA SER A 97 -7.32 -6.07 6.20
C SER A 97 -7.50 -7.58 6.13
N PHE A 98 -6.45 -8.29 6.52
CA PHE A 98 -6.52 -9.71 6.78
C PHE A 98 -6.54 -9.95 8.29
N PRO A 99 -7.40 -10.87 8.79
CA PRO A 99 -7.44 -11.15 10.23
C PRO A 99 -6.07 -11.63 10.74
N LYS A 100 -5.86 -11.54 12.05
CA LYS A 100 -4.60 -11.73 12.82
C LYS A 100 -3.67 -12.92 12.48
N PHE A 101 -3.95 -13.67 11.44
CA PHE A 101 -3.12 -14.76 10.90
C PHE A 101 -2.28 -14.29 9.69
N ALA A 102 -1.92 -13.01 9.67
CA ALA A 102 -1.20 -12.36 8.56
C ALA A 102 0.08 -13.11 8.10
N ASN A 103 0.73 -13.86 9.01
CA ASN A 103 1.88 -14.69 8.65
C ASN A 103 1.54 -15.85 7.68
N GLN A 104 0.28 -15.99 7.28
CA GLN A 104 -0.20 -16.98 6.33
C GLN A 104 -0.82 -16.36 5.06
N VAL A 105 -0.85 -15.03 4.95
CA VAL A 105 -1.36 -14.36 3.74
C VAL A 105 -0.40 -14.59 2.60
N SER A 106 -0.90 -15.11 1.50
CA SER A 106 -0.12 -15.40 0.30
C SER A 106 -0.42 -14.39 -0.82
N THR A 107 0.40 -14.39 -1.85
CA THR A 107 0.14 -13.60 -3.07
C THR A 107 -1.13 -14.06 -3.79
N ILE A 108 -1.57 -15.31 -3.57
CA ILE A 108 -2.88 -15.81 -4.04
C ILE A 108 -4.03 -15.10 -3.32
N ASP A 109 -3.91 -14.82 -2.02
CA ASP A 109 -4.94 -14.12 -1.27
C ASP A 109 -5.08 -12.67 -1.73
N ILE A 110 -3.97 -12.03 -2.13
CA ILE A 110 -3.99 -10.71 -2.78
C ILE A 110 -4.75 -10.77 -4.11
N LYS A 111 -4.45 -11.76 -4.95
CA LYS A 111 -5.17 -12.00 -6.23
C LYS A 111 -6.67 -12.20 -6.00
N ASN A 112 -7.03 -13.04 -5.03
CA ASN A 112 -8.43 -13.29 -4.66
C ASN A 112 -9.11 -12.01 -4.15
N GLY A 113 -8.41 -11.19 -3.36
CA GLY A 113 -8.90 -9.90 -2.88
C GLY A 113 -9.17 -8.90 -4.01
N ILE A 114 -8.33 -8.86 -5.05
CA ILE A 114 -8.57 -8.06 -6.26
C ILE A 114 -9.81 -8.57 -7.01
N ALA A 115 -9.94 -9.89 -7.17
CA ALA A 115 -11.10 -10.50 -7.83
C ALA A 115 -12.41 -10.21 -7.07
N GLU A 116 -12.37 -10.27 -5.74
CA GLU A 116 -13.51 -9.93 -4.88
C GLU A 116 -13.89 -8.44 -5.01
N TYR A 117 -12.90 -7.54 -5.03
CA TYR A 117 -13.11 -6.12 -5.26
C TYR A 117 -13.85 -5.88 -6.59
N LYS A 118 -13.37 -6.49 -7.68
CA LYS A 118 -14.01 -6.40 -9.00
C LYS A 118 -15.45 -6.91 -8.98
N LYS A 119 -15.70 -8.00 -8.27
CA LYS A 119 -17.05 -8.60 -8.14
C LYS A 119 -18.01 -7.70 -7.36
N ILE A 120 -17.54 -7.10 -6.25
CA ILE A 120 -18.38 -6.28 -5.36
C ILE A 120 -18.69 -4.92 -5.99
N TYR A 121 -17.69 -4.27 -6.58
CA TYR A 121 -17.82 -2.89 -7.04
C TYR A 121 -18.03 -2.75 -8.55
N GLY A 122 -17.91 -3.84 -9.32
CA GLY A 122 -18.08 -3.81 -10.79
C GLY A 122 -16.99 -3.04 -11.55
N ILE A 123 -15.92 -2.65 -10.85
CA ILE A 123 -14.77 -1.90 -11.39
C ILE A 123 -13.46 -2.59 -11.05
N SER A 124 -12.42 -2.36 -11.85
CA SER A 124 -11.05 -2.82 -11.52
C SER A 124 -10.32 -1.74 -10.71
N PRO A 125 -9.45 -2.13 -9.76
CA PRO A 125 -8.52 -1.17 -9.19
C PRO A 125 -7.50 -0.74 -10.24
N ASP A 126 -7.07 0.52 -10.18
CA ASP A 126 -5.94 1.05 -10.97
C ASP A 126 -4.64 0.96 -10.16
N VAL A 127 -4.76 1.12 -8.85
CA VAL A 127 -3.65 1.07 -7.88
C VAL A 127 -3.95 0.05 -6.81
N VAL A 128 -3.00 -0.83 -6.55
CA VAL A 128 -3.04 -1.78 -5.43
C VAL A 128 -1.88 -1.47 -4.48
N ILE A 129 -2.20 -1.19 -3.22
CA ILE A 129 -1.21 -0.95 -2.16
C ILE A 129 -1.17 -2.16 -1.24
N ILE A 130 0.03 -2.59 -0.83
CA ILE A 130 0.23 -3.69 0.13
C ILE A 130 1.18 -3.22 1.24
N ASP A 131 0.66 -3.14 2.46
CA ASP A 131 1.41 -2.70 3.65
C ASP A 131 1.34 -3.79 4.74
N SER A 132 2.38 -4.69 4.90
CA SER A 132 3.66 -4.69 4.20
C SER A 132 3.93 -6.05 3.52
N MET A 133 4.76 -6.04 2.48
CA MET A 133 5.18 -7.22 1.73
C MET A 133 5.94 -8.24 2.60
N ASP A 134 6.58 -7.81 3.68
CA ASP A 134 7.31 -8.68 4.62
C ASP A 134 6.45 -9.81 5.18
N LEU A 135 5.15 -9.57 5.31
CA LEU A 135 4.18 -10.51 5.88
C LEU A 135 3.59 -11.48 4.85
N LEU A 136 3.90 -11.31 3.56
CA LEU A 136 3.42 -12.20 2.52
C LEU A 136 4.24 -13.48 2.41
N THR A 137 3.56 -14.53 1.97
CA THR A 137 4.17 -15.73 1.41
C THR A 137 3.92 -15.78 -0.10
N ASP A 138 4.78 -16.50 -0.81
CA ASP A 138 4.62 -16.71 -2.25
C ASP A 138 3.45 -17.68 -2.59
N SER A 139 3.14 -17.79 -3.85
CA SER A 139 2.06 -18.62 -4.37
C SER A 139 2.33 -20.12 -4.28
N SER A 140 3.58 -20.55 -4.03
CA SER A 140 3.97 -21.96 -4.07
C SER A 140 3.49 -22.78 -2.87
N GLY A 141 3.07 -22.12 -1.77
CA GLY A 141 2.75 -22.77 -0.50
C GLY A 141 3.95 -23.44 0.19
N ARG A 142 5.17 -23.19 -0.29
CA ARG A 142 6.40 -23.76 0.27
C ARG A 142 6.65 -23.16 1.65
N ARG A 143 7.05 -24.00 2.59
CA ARG A 143 7.64 -23.53 3.85
C ARG A 143 9.10 -23.16 3.63
N TRP A 144 9.44 -21.92 3.85
CA TRP A 144 10.81 -21.44 3.75
C TRP A 144 11.51 -21.64 5.09
N SER A 145 12.77 -22.12 5.05
CA SER A 145 13.65 -22.16 6.23
C SER A 145 14.15 -20.74 6.54
N GLU A 146 14.69 -20.54 7.75
CA GLU A 146 15.30 -19.25 8.13
C GLU A 146 16.35 -18.77 7.12
N ASN A 147 17.15 -19.68 6.58
CA ASN A 147 18.13 -19.38 5.52
C ASN A 147 17.47 -19.14 4.14
N GLY A 148 16.19 -19.40 3.99
CA GLY A 148 15.42 -19.24 2.76
C GLY A 148 14.71 -17.88 2.62
N GLU A 149 14.78 -17.01 3.61
CA GLU A 149 14.07 -15.72 3.62
C GLU A 149 14.37 -14.85 2.40
N ARG A 150 15.62 -14.81 1.94
CA ARG A 150 15.99 -14.09 0.71
C ARG A 150 15.25 -14.65 -0.51
N HIS A 151 15.18 -15.96 -0.65
CA HIS A 151 14.50 -16.61 -1.78
C HIS A 151 12.98 -16.39 -1.69
N LYS A 152 12.40 -16.46 -0.49
CA LYS A 152 10.99 -16.11 -0.25
C LYS A 152 10.68 -14.71 -0.74
N ARG A 153 11.49 -13.72 -0.37
CA ARG A 153 11.30 -12.32 -0.77
C ARG A 153 11.32 -12.15 -2.28
N VAL A 154 12.29 -12.81 -2.94
CA VAL A 154 12.39 -12.79 -4.41
C VAL A 154 11.15 -13.45 -5.04
N ALA A 155 10.70 -14.59 -4.52
CA ALA A 155 9.51 -15.27 -5.02
C ALA A 155 8.25 -14.40 -4.86
N VAL A 156 8.04 -13.80 -3.68
CA VAL A 156 6.92 -12.87 -3.44
C VAL A 156 6.99 -11.67 -4.38
N ALA A 157 8.17 -11.07 -4.56
CA ALA A 157 8.32 -9.93 -5.45
C ALA A 157 8.01 -10.27 -6.92
N ASN A 158 8.44 -11.46 -7.38
CA ASN A 158 8.12 -11.94 -8.72
C ASN A 158 6.61 -12.17 -8.88
N ASP A 159 5.97 -12.88 -7.94
CA ASP A 159 4.52 -13.11 -7.95
C ASP A 159 3.75 -11.78 -8.02
N LEU A 160 4.15 -10.78 -7.22
CA LEU A 160 3.49 -9.47 -7.21
C LEU A 160 3.74 -8.69 -8.51
N LYS A 161 4.92 -8.82 -9.10
CA LYS A 161 5.23 -8.20 -10.39
C LYS A 161 4.39 -8.81 -11.51
N ASP A 162 4.27 -10.14 -11.53
CA ASP A 162 3.45 -10.86 -12.51
C ASP A 162 1.96 -10.50 -12.30
N LEU A 163 1.51 -10.47 -11.05
CA LEU A 163 0.15 -10.06 -10.70
C LEU A 163 -0.16 -8.62 -11.14
N ALA A 164 0.80 -7.69 -10.99
CA ALA A 164 0.64 -6.32 -11.48
C ALA A 164 0.45 -6.28 -13.00
N GLY A 165 1.15 -7.15 -13.74
CA GLY A 165 0.99 -7.32 -15.18
C GLY A 165 -0.36 -7.93 -15.55
N ASP A 166 -0.72 -9.06 -14.94
CA ASP A 166 -1.97 -9.79 -15.21
C ASP A 166 -3.22 -8.95 -14.94
N GLU A 167 -3.20 -8.17 -13.86
CA GLU A 167 -4.33 -7.35 -13.42
C GLU A 167 -4.32 -5.95 -14.03
N ASN A 168 -3.24 -5.57 -14.74
CA ASN A 168 -3.01 -4.25 -15.33
C ASN A 168 -3.12 -3.12 -14.29
N VAL A 169 -2.48 -3.29 -13.13
CA VAL A 169 -2.50 -2.35 -12.00
C VAL A 169 -1.12 -1.79 -11.72
N TRP A 170 -1.06 -0.59 -11.16
CA TRP A 170 0.12 -0.10 -10.47
C TRP A 170 0.15 -0.67 -9.05
N MET A 171 1.15 -1.50 -8.76
CA MET A 171 1.31 -2.11 -7.43
C MET A 171 2.36 -1.35 -6.63
N VAL A 172 1.99 -0.92 -5.42
CA VAL A 172 2.86 -0.23 -4.46
C VAL A 172 2.98 -1.09 -3.22
N VAL A 173 4.17 -1.47 -2.84
CA VAL A 173 4.42 -2.28 -1.66
C VAL A 173 5.33 -1.54 -0.69
N THR A 174 5.10 -1.71 0.62
CA THR A 174 6.07 -1.32 1.63
C THR A 174 6.93 -2.52 2.00
N TYR A 175 8.18 -2.28 2.31
CA TYR A 175 9.13 -3.30 2.73
C TYR A 175 10.07 -2.76 3.82
N GLN A 176 10.32 -3.56 4.86
CA GLN A 176 11.18 -3.16 5.96
C GLN A 176 12.65 -3.45 5.64
N ALA A 177 13.50 -2.42 5.68
CA ALA A 177 14.94 -2.58 5.59
C ALA A 177 15.49 -3.24 6.88
N THR A 178 16.36 -4.22 6.73
CA THR A 178 17.09 -4.83 7.84
C THR A 178 18.17 -3.89 8.40
N ILE A 179 18.74 -4.23 9.56
CA ILE A 179 19.84 -3.45 10.18
C ILE A 179 21.05 -3.35 9.24
N GLU A 180 21.38 -4.44 8.55
CA GLU A 180 22.47 -4.47 7.55
C GLU A 180 22.23 -3.47 6.40
N ASN A 181 21.00 -3.41 5.92
CA ASN A 181 20.62 -2.42 4.91
C ASN A 181 20.59 -0.99 5.46
N ARG A 182 20.42 -0.82 6.78
CA ARG A 182 20.45 0.49 7.44
C ARG A 182 21.88 1.05 7.47
N GLU A 183 22.88 0.22 7.76
CA GLU A 183 24.30 0.61 7.71
C GLU A 183 24.70 1.00 6.30
N TRP A 184 24.30 0.23 5.29
CA TRP A 184 24.53 0.55 3.89
C TRP A 184 23.90 1.88 3.46
N LEU A 185 22.68 2.20 3.95
CA LEU A 185 21.99 3.46 3.65
C LEU A 185 22.64 4.67 4.34
N ASN A 186 23.34 4.47 5.45
CA ASN A 186 24.03 5.52 6.20
C ASN A 186 25.47 5.74 5.72
N ASP A 187 26.01 4.88 4.88
CA ASP A 187 27.32 5.06 4.27
C ASP A 187 27.19 6.12 3.18
N GLU A 188 27.74 7.32 3.42
CA GLU A 188 27.71 8.45 2.49
C GLU A 188 28.27 8.10 1.10
N GLN A 189 29.12 7.07 1.00
CA GLN A 189 29.66 6.58 -0.27
C GLN A 189 28.64 5.81 -1.12
N ASN A 190 27.53 5.35 -0.50
CA ASN A 190 26.44 4.64 -1.18
C ASN A 190 25.25 5.53 -1.54
N VAL A 191 25.29 6.82 -1.17
CA VAL A 191 24.28 7.79 -1.58
C VAL A 191 24.49 8.15 -3.04
N LEU A 192 23.75 7.44 -3.91
CA LEU A 192 23.42 7.80 -5.30
C LEU A 192 24.40 8.77 -5.98
N THR A 193 25.58 8.29 -6.34
CA THR A 193 26.46 8.96 -7.29
C THR A 193 26.33 8.36 -8.68
N GLU A 194 25.17 8.03 -9.16
CA GLU A 194 25.01 7.65 -10.56
C GLU A 194 23.66 8.04 -11.14
N TYR A 195 23.56 9.29 -11.53
CA TYR A 195 22.89 9.69 -12.76
C TYR A 195 23.73 10.81 -13.39
N ASN A 196 24.80 10.41 -14.08
CA ASN A 196 25.37 11.15 -15.19
C ASN A 196 24.96 10.49 -16.49
#